data_76c8aab2a22cf8ac709a3dff27b6c795
#
_entry.id   76c8aab2a22cf8ac709a3dff27b6c795
#
_cell.length_a   1.000
_cell.length_b   1.000
_cell.length_c   1.000
_cell.angle_alpha   90.00
_cell.angle_beta   90.00
_cell.angle_gamma   90.00
#
_symmetry.space_group_name_H-M   'P 1'
#
loop_
_entity.id
_entity.type
_entity.pdbx_description
1 polymer ?
#
loop_
_entity_poly.entity_id
_entity_poly.type
_entity_poly.pdbx_seq_one_letter_code
_entity_poly.pdbx_strand_id
1 'polypeptide(L)'
;MSVQTPPTPDQILQMMQGKMGDTLPAWPGRLKELAPDLLVSTAQLSHGSVQRPESTIPLKYRHLMAVAAALGRRQASCARSQARMAMQEGATREEVLDAVRIARHLIAVGILDAAAPILEDLAE
;
A
#
# COMPACT_ATOMS: atom_id res chain seq x y z
N MET A 1 10.06 -27.76 -15.50
CA MET A 1 9.59 -26.58 -14.75
C MET A 1 10.28 -26.56 -13.39
N SER A 2 11.08 -25.55 -13.14
CA SER A 2 11.69 -25.39 -11.83
C SER A 2 10.62 -24.84 -10.87
N VAL A 3 10.33 -25.59 -9.81
CA VAL A 3 9.51 -25.09 -8.72
C VAL A 3 10.38 -24.12 -7.93
N GLN A 4 10.04 -22.84 -7.96
CA GLN A 4 10.75 -21.85 -7.15
C GLN A 4 10.45 -22.09 -5.68
N THR A 5 11.49 -22.22 -4.89
CA THR A 5 11.37 -22.29 -3.44
C THR A 5 10.79 -20.96 -2.92
N PRO A 6 9.74 -20.97 -2.09
CA PRO A 6 9.23 -19.74 -1.51
C PRO A 6 10.32 -19.00 -0.74
N PRO A 7 10.32 -17.66 -0.74
CA PRO A 7 11.31 -16.90 0.03
C PRO A 7 11.13 -17.16 1.53
N THR A 8 12.27 -17.22 2.24
CA THR A 8 12.30 -17.35 3.69
C THR A 8 11.90 -16.03 4.36
N PRO A 9 11.49 -16.04 5.65
CA PRO A 9 11.23 -14.80 6.37
C PRO A 9 12.42 -13.83 6.36
N ASP A 10 13.66 -14.32 6.45
CA ASP A 10 14.86 -13.47 6.33
C ASP A 10 14.96 -12.80 4.97
N GLN A 11 14.73 -13.56 3.90
CA GLN A 11 14.76 -13.03 2.53
C GLN A 11 13.68 -12.00 2.31
N ILE A 12 12.47 -12.23 2.84
CA ILE A 12 11.36 -11.28 2.77
C ILE A 12 11.74 -9.97 3.44
N LEU A 13 12.28 -10.03 4.65
CA LEU A 13 12.69 -8.85 5.39
C LEU A 13 13.77 -8.06 4.66
N GLN A 14 14.76 -8.75 4.07
CA GLN A 14 15.80 -8.13 3.25
C GLN A 14 15.22 -7.42 2.03
N MET A 15 14.27 -8.05 1.34
CA MET A 15 13.60 -7.42 0.19
C MET A 15 12.82 -6.18 0.60
N MET A 16 12.12 -6.23 1.72
CA MET A 16 11.37 -5.08 2.25
C MET A 16 12.31 -3.92 2.61
N GLN A 17 13.45 -4.22 3.25
CA GLN A 17 14.46 -3.21 3.58
C GLN A 17 15.03 -2.55 2.33
N GLY A 18 15.29 -3.34 1.28
CA GLY A 18 15.79 -2.81 0.02
C GLY A 18 14.83 -1.87 -0.68
N LYS A 19 13.53 -2.17 -0.62
CA LYS A 19 12.48 -1.35 -1.26
C LYS A 19 12.06 -0.15 -0.43
N MET A 20 11.93 -0.32 0.87
CA MET A 20 11.36 0.69 1.77
C MET A 20 12.41 1.53 2.49
N GLY A 21 13.63 1.01 2.66
CA GLY A 21 14.70 1.72 3.34
C GLY A 21 14.28 2.18 4.73
N ASP A 22 14.50 3.46 5.02
CA ASP A 22 14.13 4.08 6.29
C ASP A 22 12.61 4.22 6.51
N THR A 23 11.80 3.95 5.49
CA THR A 23 10.34 3.94 5.63
C THR A 23 9.81 2.58 6.08
N LEU A 24 10.67 1.57 6.26
CA LEU A 24 10.25 0.25 6.72
C LEU A 24 9.67 0.36 8.13
N PRO A 25 8.40 -0.06 8.33
CA PRO A 25 7.82 -0.06 9.67
C PRO A 25 8.44 -1.15 10.54
N ALA A 26 8.15 -1.13 11.84
CA ALA A 26 8.73 -2.08 12.79
C ALA A 26 8.09 -3.48 12.73
N TRP A 27 6.85 -3.59 12.24
CA TRP A 27 6.09 -4.85 12.33
C TRP A 27 6.70 -6.03 11.54
N PRO A 28 7.35 -5.85 10.37
CA PRO A 28 7.91 -7.02 9.67
C PRO A 28 8.99 -7.73 10.48
N GLY A 29 9.86 -6.99 11.14
CA GLY A 29 10.88 -7.56 12.03
C GLY A 29 10.26 -8.27 13.23
N ARG A 30 9.20 -7.69 13.78
CA ARG A 30 8.47 -8.33 14.90
C ARG A 30 7.77 -9.61 14.45
N LEU A 31 7.14 -9.62 13.29
CA LEU A 31 6.51 -10.82 12.75
C LEU A 31 7.52 -11.93 12.48
N LYS A 32 8.68 -11.59 11.97
CA LYS A 32 9.73 -12.58 11.74
C LYS A 32 10.03 -13.37 13.01
N GLU A 33 10.07 -12.70 14.17
CA GLU A 33 10.36 -13.32 15.46
C GLU A 33 9.15 -14.06 16.05
N LEU A 34 7.97 -13.44 15.98
CA LEU A 34 6.79 -13.91 16.71
C LEU A 34 5.89 -14.83 15.89
N ALA A 35 5.74 -14.55 14.59
CA ALA A 35 4.81 -15.26 13.71
C ALA A 35 5.30 -15.18 12.26
N PRO A 36 6.36 -15.92 11.92
CA PRO A 36 6.93 -15.84 10.56
C PRO A 36 5.95 -16.24 9.46
N ASP A 37 4.97 -17.08 9.74
CA ASP A 37 3.90 -17.44 8.81
C ASP A 37 3.05 -16.23 8.39
N LEU A 38 2.82 -15.29 9.29
CA LEU A 38 2.10 -14.05 8.95
C LEU A 38 2.93 -13.15 8.04
N LEU A 39 4.23 -13.11 8.22
CA LEU A 39 5.12 -12.37 7.33
C LEU A 39 5.10 -12.97 5.93
N VAL A 40 5.19 -14.30 5.82
CA VAL A 40 5.16 -15.02 4.54
C VAL A 40 3.83 -14.79 3.83
N SER A 41 2.70 -14.95 4.51
CA SER A 41 1.39 -14.75 3.89
C SER A 41 1.15 -13.30 3.47
N THR A 42 1.68 -12.33 4.22
CA THR A 42 1.61 -10.91 3.84
C THR A 42 2.42 -10.64 2.56
N ALA A 43 3.61 -11.23 2.45
CA ALA A 43 4.41 -11.13 1.22
C ALA A 43 3.69 -11.76 0.02
N GLN A 44 2.98 -12.86 0.22
CA GLN A 44 2.18 -13.50 -0.82
C GLN A 44 1.04 -12.61 -1.31
N LEU A 45 0.38 -11.89 -0.40
CA LEU A 45 -0.65 -10.91 -0.76
C LEU A 45 -0.07 -9.78 -1.62
N SER A 46 1.09 -9.27 -1.26
CA SER A 46 1.79 -8.26 -2.05
C SER A 46 2.14 -8.77 -3.44
N HIS A 47 2.67 -9.99 -3.52
CA HIS A 47 3.06 -10.63 -4.80
C HIS A 47 1.85 -10.92 -5.69
N GLY A 48 0.68 -11.11 -5.13
CA GLY A 48 -0.57 -11.30 -5.85
C GLY A 48 -1.31 -10.01 -6.18
N SER A 49 -0.80 -8.85 -5.80
CA SER A 49 -1.47 -7.55 -5.97
C SER A 49 -0.51 -6.49 -6.49
N VAL A 50 0.04 -5.65 -5.64
CA VAL A 50 0.91 -4.54 -6.05
C VAL A 50 2.15 -5.05 -6.80
N GLN A 51 2.73 -6.16 -6.36
CA GLN A 51 3.93 -6.74 -6.96
C GLN A 51 3.63 -7.88 -7.95
N ARG A 52 2.38 -7.99 -8.40
CA ARG A 52 1.99 -9.07 -9.33
C ARG A 52 2.71 -8.92 -10.67
N PRO A 53 3.47 -9.95 -11.13
CA PRO A 53 4.26 -9.86 -12.37
C PRO A 53 3.39 -9.66 -13.62
N GLU A 54 2.19 -10.24 -13.67
CA GLU A 54 1.29 -10.18 -14.82
C GLU A 54 0.33 -8.98 -14.78
N SER A 55 0.53 -8.03 -13.87
CA SER A 55 -0.34 -6.86 -13.79
C SER A 55 -0.26 -6.03 -15.08
N THR A 56 -1.42 -5.61 -15.57
CA THR A 56 -1.51 -4.75 -16.75
C THR A 56 -1.24 -3.27 -16.43
N ILE A 57 -1.19 -2.93 -15.12
CA ILE A 57 -0.93 -1.56 -14.67
C ILE A 57 0.57 -1.43 -14.40
N PRO A 58 1.27 -0.46 -15.00
CA PRO A 58 2.70 -0.25 -14.70
C PRO A 58 2.95 -0.05 -13.22
N LEU A 59 4.08 -0.55 -12.73
CA LEU A 59 4.40 -0.60 -11.29
C LEU A 59 4.36 0.78 -10.63
N LYS A 60 4.81 1.82 -11.32
CA LYS A 60 4.74 3.21 -10.84
C LYS A 60 3.31 3.58 -10.41
N TYR A 61 2.34 3.28 -11.25
CA TYR A 61 0.94 3.62 -10.99
C TYR A 61 0.33 2.73 -9.91
N ARG A 62 0.73 1.46 -9.84
CA ARG A 62 0.30 0.58 -8.77
C ARG A 62 0.71 1.12 -7.40
N HIS A 63 1.93 1.64 -7.28
CA HIS A 63 2.38 2.27 -6.05
C HIS A 63 1.65 3.58 -5.75
N LEU A 64 1.34 4.39 -6.77
CA LEU A 64 0.53 5.60 -6.59
C LEU A 64 -0.89 5.27 -6.14
N MET A 65 -1.49 4.23 -6.70
CA MET A 65 -2.80 3.73 -6.26
C MET A 65 -2.73 3.25 -4.80
N ALA A 66 -1.65 2.58 -4.43
CA ALA A 66 -1.44 2.11 -3.06
C ALA A 66 -1.26 3.27 -2.08
N VAL A 67 -0.62 4.38 -2.48
CA VAL A 67 -0.56 5.61 -1.67
C VAL A 67 -1.98 6.09 -1.35
N ALA A 68 -2.81 6.23 -2.38
CA ALA A 68 -4.18 6.72 -2.21
C ALA A 68 -5.01 5.78 -1.33
N ALA A 69 -4.89 4.47 -1.53
CA ALA A 69 -5.61 3.47 -0.74
C ALA A 69 -5.17 3.51 0.74
N ALA A 70 -3.86 3.61 0.99
CA ALA A 70 -3.32 3.69 2.35
C ALA A 70 -3.79 4.96 3.07
N LEU A 71 -3.80 6.10 2.38
CA LEU A 71 -4.31 7.36 2.93
C LEU A 71 -5.80 7.26 3.25
N GLY A 72 -6.58 6.59 2.41
CA GLY A 72 -8.00 6.37 2.65
C GLY A 72 -8.27 5.59 3.93
N ARG A 73 -7.33 4.76 4.33
CA ARG A 73 -7.38 3.98 5.58
C ARG A 73 -6.57 4.63 6.71
N ARG A 74 -6.01 5.80 6.49
CA ARG A 74 -5.18 6.54 7.44
C ARG A 74 -3.95 5.75 7.92
N GLN A 75 -3.35 4.98 7.01
CA GLN A 75 -2.13 4.20 7.27
C GLN A 75 -0.90 4.99 6.83
N ALA A 76 -0.45 5.89 7.68
CA ALA A 76 0.63 6.84 7.36
C ALA A 76 1.94 6.15 6.97
N SER A 77 2.36 5.11 7.69
CA SER A 77 3.62 4.41 7.39
C SER A 77 3.55 3.66 6.07
N CYS A 78 2.42 3.02 5.77
CA CYS A 78 2.20 2.35 4.50
C CYS A 78 2.19 3.35 3.34
N ALA A 79 1.49 4.48 3.49
CA ALA A 79 1.46 5.53 2.48
C ALA A 79 2.86 6.07 2.18
N ARG A 80 3.67 6.30 3.22
CA ARG A 80 5.05 6.77 3.07
C ARG A 80 5.92 5.76 2.31
N SER A 81 5.83 4.48 2.64
CA SER A 81 6.57 3.42 1.95
C SER A 81 6.16 3.31 0.49
N GLN A 82 4.87 3.36 0.20
CA GLN A 82 4.36 3.28 -1.17
C GLN A 82 4.77 4.50 -2.00
N ALA A 83 4.76 5.69 -1.41
CA ALA A 83 5.23 6.91 -2.09
C ALA A 83 6.73 6.80 -2.46
N ARG A 84 7.55 6.29 -1.54
CA ARG A 84 8.97 6.05 -1.81
C ARG A 84 9.15 5.06 -2.97
N MET A 85 8.43 3.95 -2.96
CA MET A 85 8.52 2.95 -4.02
C MET A 85 8.02 3.49 -5.35
N ALA A 86 6.96 4.31 -5.36
CA ALA A 86 6.49 4.97 -6.56
C ALA A 86 7.58 5.85 -7.18
N MET A 87 8.27 6.63 -6.35
CA MET A 87 9.35 7.51 -6.83
C MET A 87 10.55 6.72 -7.33
N GLN A 88 10.86 5.57 -6.74
CA GLN A 88 11.89 4.66 -7.26
C GLN A 88 11.54 4.13 -8.65
N GLU A 89 10.26 4.00 -8.95
CA GLU A 89 9.76 3.58 -10.26
C GLU A 89 9.50 4.76 -11.22
N GLY A 90 9.99 5.93 -10.88
CA GLY A 90 9.96 7.11 -11.74
C GLY A 90 8.77 8.04 -11.52
N ALA A 91 7.98 7.86 -10.46
CA ALA A 91 6.92 8.83 -10.15
C ALA A 91 7.54 10.17 -9.77
N THR A 92 6.93 11.25 -10.26
CA THR A 92 7.33 12.59 -9.91
C THR A 92 6.71 13.00 -8.57
N ARG A 93 7.31 14.02 -7.96
CA ARG A 93 6.74 14.67 -6.77
C ARG A 93 5.30 15.08 -6.99
N GLU A 94 4.99 15.67 -8.15
CA GLU A 94 3.63 16.12 -8.48
C GLU A 94 2.66 14.95 -8.62
N GLU A 95 3.09 13.84 -9.19
CA GLU A 95 2.25 12.64 -9.29
C GLU A 95 1.89 12.08 -7.89
N VAL A 96 2.84 12.10 -6.95
CA VAL A 96 2.57 11.69 -5.56
C VAL A 96 1.56 12.65 -4.91
N LEU A 97 1.74 13.96 -5.11
CA LEU A 97 0.81 14.96 -4.58
C LEU A 97 -0.59 14.83 -5.18
N ASP A 98 -0.69 14.47 -6.45
CA ASP A 98 -1.99 14.20 -7.09
C ASP A 98 -2.67 12.98 -6.47
N ALA A 99 -1.93 11.94 -6.13
CA ALA A 99 -2.49 10.80 -5.40
C ALA A 99 -3.08 11.24 -4.03
N VAL A 100 -2.39 12.14 -3.34
CA VAL A 100 -2.88 12.73 -2.07
C VAL A 100 -4.17 13.53 -2.30
N ARG A 101 -4.21 14.35 -3.36
CA ARG A 101 -5.39 15.15 -3.71
C ARG A 101 -6.61 14.27 -4.00
N ILE A 102 -6.41 13.19 -4.76
CA ILE A 102 -7.48 12.24 -5.09
C ILE A 102 -8.00 11.56 -3.83
N ALA A 103 -7.11 11.06 -2.97
CA ALA A 103 -7.49 10.42 -1.72
C ALA A 103 -8.31 11.36 -0.83
N ARG A 104 -7.86 12.61 -0.68
CA ARG A 104 -8.57 13.63 0.10
C ARG A 104 -9.99 13.87 -0.42
N HIS A 105 -10.14 13.95 -1.73
CA HIS A 105 -11.45 14.15 -2.35
C HIS A 105 -12.40 12.99 -2.06
N LEU A 106 -11.95 11.76 -2.22
CA LEU A 106 -12.81 10.59 -2.01
C LEU A 106 -13.18 10.41 -0.53
N ILE A 107 -12.28 10.74 0.39
CA ILE A 107 -12.58 10.73 1.81
C ILE A 107 -13.66 11.79 2.13
N ALA A 108 -13.54 13.00 1.57
CA ALA A 108 -14.50 14.08 1.77
C ALA A 108 -15.90 13.72 1.22
N VAL A 109 -15.94 13.10 0.04
CA VAL A 109 -17.20 12.61 -0.55
C VAL A 109 -17.82 11.52 0.31
N GLY A 110 -16.99 10.64 0.88
CA GLY A 110 -17.45 9.56 1.77
C GLY A 110 -18.20 10.08 3.00
N ILE A 111 -17.80 11.25 3.51
CA ILE A 111 -18.50 11.89 4.63
C ILE A 111 -19.93 12.26 4.23
N LEU A 112 -20.12 12.80 3.02
CA LEU A 112 -21.45 13.14 2.52
C LEU A 112 -22.32 11.91 2.31
N ASP A 113 -21.75 10.85 1.79
CA ASP A 113 -22.43 9.59 1.63
C ASP A 113 -22.88 9.01 2.98
N ALA A 114 -22.00 9.05 3.97
CA ALA A 114 -22.31 8.61 5.33
C ALA A 114 -23.37 9.49 5.99
N ALA A 115 -23.48 10.78 5.62
CA ALA A 115 -24.46 11.71 6.13
C ALA A 115 -25.83 11.61 5.44
N ALA A 116 -25.96 10.81 4.38
CA ALA A 116 -27.19 10.73 3.60
C ALA A 116 -28.46 10.52 4.44
N PRO A 117 -28.51 9.63 5.44
CA PRO A 117 -29.69 9.48 6.29
C PRO A 117 -30.05 10.76 7.04
N ILE A 118 -29.05 11.53 7.51
CA ILE A 118 -29.28 12.82 8.18
C ILE A 118 -29.90 13.82 7.20
N LEU A 119 -29.37 13.87 6.00
CA LEU A 119 -29.86 14.81 4.97
C LEU A 119 -31.29 14.48 4.57
N GLU A 120 -31.66 13.22 4.49
CA GLU A 120 -33.02 12.80 4.22
C GLU A 120 -33.99 13.23 5.34
N ASP A 121 -33.60 13.04 6.61
CA ASP A 121 -34.40 13.47 7.76
C ASP A 121 -34.64 14.98 7.75
N LEU A 122 -33.62 15.76 7.35
CA LEU A 122 -33.72 17.23 7.31
C LEU A 122 -34.54 17.74 6.12
N ALA A 123 -34.72 16.94 5.09
CA ALA A 123 -35.46 17.33 3.88
C ALA A 123 -36.98 17.20 4.03
N GLU A 124 -37.51 16.57 5.09
CA GLU A 124 -38.93 16.43 5.35
C GLU A 124 -39.59 17.75 5.83
#